data_5f94254ded37ef37aa25757d1aacdca8
#
_entry.id   5f94254ded37ef37aa25757d1aacdca8
#
_cell.length_a   1.000
_cell.length_b   1.000
_cell.length_c   1.000
_cell.angle_alpha   90.00
_cell.angle_beta   90.00
_cell.angle_gamma   90.00
#
_symmetry.space_group_name_H-M   'P 1'
#
loop_
_entity.id
_entity.type
_entity.pdbx_description
1 polymer ?
#
loop_
_entity_poly.entity_id
_entity_poly.type
_entity_poly.pdbx_seq_one_letter_code
_entity_poly.pdbx_strand_id
1 'polypeptide(L)'
;LIELIMFNQPNIALISIFCAIGASFCFSLSDFTIKILSVYYPLHQIILIRSVSAFIFTIFLFVPLEGGFTALKTKRPLAHLFRGLLLVFANLFFFLGLVSLPIAECSAIFYVAPLLITVFSSVILKEKVGFRRFSALVIGFIGVLIIVKPGQISFEWVSLLPLSAAICYAGLHIMTRQMGLSEKASTLSIYIQISFILVSMLMGIVLGDGQYSGFENPSLEFLVRAWTWPINTHWLAIIGIGISSSIGGYLISQAYRLSEAGLIAPFEYTTLILSVIWGIVIWNEWLSLISLLGIMLILLSGIYIAVREVEVGVKPSAKRASGRR
;
A
#
# COMPACT_ATOMS: atom_id res chain seq x y z
N LEU A 1 4.81 -17.71 20.46
CA LEU A 1 3.65 -17.03 21.07
C LEU A 1 2.59 -16.69 20.00
N ILE A 2 2.99 -16.20 18.83
CA ILE A 2 2.08 -15.87 17.71
C ILE A 2 1.44 -17.14 17.14
N GLU A 3 2.16 -18.26 17.04
CA GLU A 3 1.60 -19.53 16.59
C GLU A 3 0.61 -20.13 17.59
N LEU A 4 0.79 -19.96 18.89
CA LEU A 4 -0.14 -20.45 19.94
C LEU A 4 -1.49 -19.71 19.97
N ILE A 5 -1.51 -18.44 19.54
CA ILE A 5 -2.75 -17.63 19.46
C ILE A 5 -3.56 -17.98 18.20
N MET A 6 -2.93 -18.56 17.17
CA MET A 6 -3.55 -18.82 15.86
C MET A 6 -4.47 -20.07 15.81
N PHE A 7 -4.51 -20.90 16.83
CA PHE A 7 -5.29 -22.15 16.76
C PHE A 7 -6.79 -22.03 17.13
N ASN A 8 -7.26 -20.87 17.57
CA ASN A 8 -8.68 -20.66 17.87
C ASN A 8 -9.35 -19.87 16.74
N GLN A 9 -10.18 -20.53 15.93
CA GLN A 9 -10.75 -20.04 14.66
C GLN A 9 -11.43 -18.65 14.66
N PRO A 10 -12.12 -18.17 15.73
CA PRO A 10 -12.69 -16.83 15.74
C PRO A 10 -11.63 -15.71 15.82
N ASN A 11 -10.41 -16.02 16.27
CA ASN A 11 -9.38 -15.02 16.49
C ASN A 11 -8.56 -14.66 15.22
N ILE A 12 -8.51 -15.51 14.19
CA ILE A 12 -7.68 -15.27 12.99
C ILE A 12 -8.17 -14.03 12.21
N ALA A 13 -9.48 -13.92 12.02
CA ALA A 13 -10.06 -12.76 11.32
C ALA A 13 -9.78 -11.45 12.09
N LEU A 14 -9.96 -11.47 13.42
CA LEU A 14 -9.65 -10.31 14.26
C LEU A 14 -8.17 -9.94 14.21
N ILE A 15 -7.26 -10.91 14.30
CA ILE A 15 -5.81 -10.68 14.18
C ILE A 15 -5.49 -10.02 12.84
N SER A 16 -6.06 -10.54 11.75
CA SER A 16 -5.85 -9.99 10.41
C SER A 16 -6.37 -8.56 10.28
N ILE A 17 -7.51 -8.25 10.87
CA ILE A 17 -8.10 -6.90 10.90
C ILE A 17 -7.19 -5.95 11.69
N PHE A 18 -6.74 -6.33 12.89
CA PHE A 18 -5.82 -5.51 13.68
C PHE A 18 -4.48 -5.30 12.96
N CYS A 19 -3.97 -6.32 12.26
CA CYS A 19 -2.80 -6.19 11.42
C CYS A 19 -3.03 -5.16 10.29
N ALA A 20 -4.19 -5.19 9.62
CA ALA A 20 -4.51 -4.23 8.56
C ALA A 20 -4.62 -2.79 9.09
N ILE A 21 -5.30 -2.57 10.21
CA ILE A 21 -5.43 -1.25 10.85
C ILE A 21 -4.05 -0.73 11.29
N GLY A 22 -3.25 -1.57 11.95
CA GLY A 22 -1.89 -1.21 12.37
C GLY A 22 -0.98 -0.89 11.19
N ALA A 23 -1.07 -1.65 10.10
CA ALA A 23 -0.36 -1.36 8.85
C ALA A 23 -0.79 -0.02 8.26
N SER A 24 -2.09 0.26 8.22
CA SER A 24 -2.66 1.52 7.73
C SER A 24 -2.13 2.73 8.50
N PHE A 25 -2.02 2.63 9.82
CA PHE A 25 -1.42 3.67 10.64
C PHE A 25 0.06 3.91 10.28
N CYS A 26 0.85 2.82 10.16
CA CYS A 26 2.25 2.91 9.78
C CYS A 26 2.43 3.53 8.39
N PHE A 27 1.61 3.15 7.42
CA PHE A 27 1.69 3.69 6.07
C PHE A 27 1.27 5.16 6.02
N SER A 28 0.19 5.53 6.70
CA SER A 28 -0.23 6.93 6.80
C SER A 28 0.86 7.84 7.39
N LEU A 29 1.55 7.37 8.44
CA LEU A 29 2.69 8.09 9.02
C LEU A 29 3.87 8.20 8.02
N SER A 30 4.11 7.15 7.23
CA SER A 30 5.15 7.18 6.20
C SER A 30 4.80 8.15 5.08
N ASP A 31 3.56 8.14 4.59
CA ASP A 31 3.12 8.95 3.46
C ASP A 31 3.21 10.44 3.79
N PHE A 32 2.71 10.82 4.96
CA PHE A 32 2.80 12.20 5.43
C PHE A 32 4.26 12.66 5.59
N THR A 33 5.12 11.80 6.16
CA THR A 33 6.55 12.13 6.34
C THR A 33 7.27 12.25 5.00
N ILE A 34 6.97 11.37 4.03
CA ILE A 34 7.54 11.45 2.67
C ILE A 34 7.10 12.73 1.98
N LYS A 35 5.83 13.15 2.11
CA LYS A 35 5.35 14.43 1.56
C LYS A 35 6.13 15.61 2.13
N ILE A 36 6.46 15.63 3.42
CA ILE A 36 7.31 16.67 4.01
C ILE A 36 8.74 16.63 3.44
N LEU A 37 9.34 15.44 3.35
CA LEU A 37 10.72 15.27 2.89
C LEU A 37 10.87 15.49 1.37
N SER A 38 9.81 15.39 0.59
CA SER A 38 9.81 15.56 -0.87
C SER A 38 10.27 16.95 -1.32
N VAL A 39 10.16 17.95 -0.45
CA VAL A 39 10.66 19.31 -0.71
C VAL A 39 12.19 19.34 -0.76
N TYR A 40 12.85 18.46 -0.01
CA TYR A 40 14.31 18.48 0.20
C TYR A 40 15.05 17.42 -0.60
N TYR A 41 14.47 16.23 -0.77
CA TYR A 41 15.16 15.05 -1.31
C TYR A 41 14.39 14.46 -2.48
N PRO A 42 15.08 13.83 -3.46
CA PRO A 42 14.43 13.10 -4.54
C PRO A 42 13.79 11.79 -4.04
N LEU A 43 12.76 11.34 -4.75
CA LEU A 43 11.99 10.14 -4.41
C LEU A 43 12.89 8.90 -4.21
N HIS A 44 13.77 8.62 -5.17
CA HIS A 44 14.62 7.43 -5.16
C HIS A 44 15.61 7.42 -3.98
N GLN A 45 16.08 8.60 -3.51
CA GLN A 45 16.93 8.71 -2.33
C GLN A 45 16.15 8.38 -1.04
N ILE A 46 14.96 8.99 -0.87
CA ILE A 46 14.10 8.71 0.30
C ILE A 46 13.75 7.23 0.35
N ILE A 47 13.32 6.66 -0.78
CA ILE A 47 12.91 5.25 -0.87
C ILE A 47 14.08 4.31 -0.61
N LEU A 48 15.29 4.63 -1.11
CA LEU A 48 16.48 3.81 -0.84
C LEU A 48 16.78 3.74 0.65
N ILE A 49 16.93 4.89 1.32
CA ILE A 49 17.27 4.93 2.76
C ILE A 49 16.16 4.28 3.59
N ARG A 50 14.90 4.58 3.29
CA ARG A 50 13.73 3.93 3.90
C ARG A 50 13.80 2.41 3.78
N SER A 51 14.07 1.90 2.57
CA SER A 51 14.04 0.46 2.31
C SER A 51 15.24 -0.27 2.92
N VAL A 52 16.42 0.35 2.95
CA VAL A 52 17.58 -0.19 3.67
C VAL A 52 17.29 -0.27 5.17
N SER A 53 16.74 0.80 5.76
CA SER A 53 16.36 0.81 7.18
C SER A 53 15.28 -0.24 7.48
N ALA A 54 14.26 -0.35 6.62
CA ALA A 54 13.20 -1.35 6.75
C ALA A 54 13.73 -2.78 6.60
N PHE A 55 14.66 -3.03 5.67
CA PHE A 55 15.30 -4.32 5.46
C PHE A 55 16.08 -4.75 6.70
N ILE A 56 16.92 -3.87 7.24
CA ILE A 56 17.69 -4.11 8.46
C ILE A 56 16.75 -4.45 9.61
N PHE A 57 15.71 -3.61 9.83
CA PHE A 57 14.75 -3.81 10.91
C PHE A 57 14.00 -5.14 10.77
N THR A 58 13.57 -5.49 9.54
CA THR A 58 12.88 -6.76 9.27
C THR A 58 13.77 -7.97 9.57
N ILE A 59 15.03 -7.93 9.16
CA ILE A 59 16.00 -9.02 9.41
C ILE A 59 16.22 -9.22 10.91
N PHE A 60 16.42 -8.15 11.66
CA PHE A 60 16.76 -8.28 13.09
C PHE A 60 15.53 -8.55 13.97
N LEU A 61 14.33 -8.12 13.57
CA LEU A 61 13.12 -8.29 14.39
C LEU A 61 12.23 -9.44 13.90
N PHE A 62 11.76 -9.39 12.64
CA PHE A 62 10.72 -10.31 12.20
C PHE A 62 11.24 -11.66 11.73
N VAL A 63 12.42 -11.73 11.13
CA VAL A 63 13.00 -13.00 10.67
C VAL A 63 13.28 -13.95 11.83
N PRO A 64 13.89 -13.53 12.94
CA PRO A 64 14.09 -14.40 14.09
C PRO A 64 12.77 -14.93 14.69
N LEU A 65 11.73 -14.07 14.74
CA LEU A 65 10.41 -14.44 15.27
C LEU A 65 9.70 -15.53 14.44
N GLU A 66 10.02 -15.64 13.15
CA GLU A 66 9.40 -16.62 12.23
C GLU A 66 10.28 -17.85 11.94
N GLY A 67 11.35 -18.06 12.70
CA GLY A 67 12.21 -19.26 12.58
C GLY A 67 13.53 -19.02 11.87
N GLY A 68 14.01 -17.76 11.87
CA GLY A 68 15.34 -17.37 11.42
C GLY A 68 15.50 -17.37 9.89
N PHE A 69 16.73 -17.37 9.42
CA PHE A 69 17.07 -17.23 7.99
C PHE A 69 16.54 -18.36 7.09
N THR A 70 16.18 -19.51 7.66
CA THR A 70 15.52 -20.58 6.90
C THR A 70 14.16 -20.17 6.37
N ALA A 71 13.49 -19.22 7.03
CA ALA A 71 12.24 -18.64 6.60
C ALA A 71 12.35 -17.87 5.27
N LEU A 72 13.53 -17.39 4.91
CA LEU A 72 13.76 -16.60 3.70
C LEU A 72 13.90 -17.44 2.43
N LYS A 73 14.00 -18.77 2.57
CA LYS A 73 14.07 -19.67 1.42
C LYS A 73 12.72 -19.76 0.74
N THR A 74 12.64 -19.35 -0.52
CA THR A 74 11.45 -19.45 -1.35
C THR A 74 11.68 -20.38 -2.53
N LYS A 75 10.61 -21.07 -2.95
CA LYS A 75 10.58 -21.84 -4.21
C LYS A 75 10.05 -21.01 -5.40
N ARG A 76 9.67 -19.72 -5.17
CA ARG A 76 9.01 -18.86 -6.16
C ARG A 76 9.68 -17.48 -6.30
N PRO A 77 11.02 -17.41 -6.57
CA PRO A 77 11.74 -16.13 -6.57
C PRO A 77 11.20 -15.16 -7.62
N LEU A 78 10.79 -15.63 -8.80
CA LEU A 78 10.20 -14.78 -9.85
C LEU A 78 8.86 -14.16 -9.43
N ALA A 79 8.03 -14.90 -8.68
CA ALA A 79 6.78 -14.36 -8.16
C ALA A 79 7.04 -13.26 -7.13
N HIS A 80 8.06 -13.42 -6.27
CA HIS A 80 8.48 -12.36 -5.35
C HIS A 80 9.01 -11.13 -6.08
N LEU A 81 9.84 -11.32 -7.11
CA LEU A 81 10.37 -10.22 -7.92
C LEU A 81 9.23 -9.44 -8.59
N PHE A 82 8.32 -10.13 -9.28
CA PHE A 82 7.18 -9.48 -9.94
C PHE A 82 6.28 -8.77 -8.94
N ARG A 83 6.00 -9.38 -7.78
CA ARG A 83 5.25 -8.77 -6.68
C ARG A 83 5.96 -7.52 -6.14
N GLY A 84 7.28 -7.59 -5.99
CA GLY A 84 8.11 -6.45 -5.57
C GLY A 84 8.05 -5.30 -6.57
N LEU A 85 8.15 -5.58 -7.87
CA LEU A 85 8.04 -4.58 -8.93
C LEU A 85 6.66 -3.92 -8.96
N LEU A 86 5.58 -4.68 -8.78
CA LEU A 86 4.23 -4.10 -8.68
C LEU A 86 4.15 -3.06 -7.56
N LEU A 87 4.74 -3.34 -6.39
CA LEU A 87 4.73 -2.38 -5.30
C LEU A 87 5.68 -1.20 -5.55
N VAL A 88 6.82 -1.42 -6.19
CA VAL A 88 7.72 -0.33 -6.61
C VAL A 88 6.99 0.65 -7.53
N PHE A 89 6.30 0.15 -8.57
CA PHE A 89 5.52 0.99 -9.47
C PHE A 89 4.32 1.64 -8.77
N ALA A 90 3.64 0.92 -7.88
CA ALA A 90 2.57 1.50 -7.08
C ALA A 90 3.06 2.68 -6.25
N ASN A 91 4.20 2.54 -5.54
CA ASN A 91 4.79 3.64 -4.77
C ASN A 91 5.28 4.79 -5.65
N LEU A 92 5.93 4.47 -6.77
CA LEU A 92 6.39 5.48 -7.74
C LEU A 92 5.22 6.37 -8.18
N PHE A 93 4.17 5.77 -8.71
CA PHE A 93 3.00 6.51 -9.18
C PHE A 93 2.29 7.25 -8.04
N PHE A 94 2.12 6.62 -6.87
CA PHE A 94 1.48 7.24 -5.73
C PHE A 94 2.23 8.49 -5.26
N PHE A 95 3.54 8.39 -5.02
CA PHE A 95 4.32 9.51 -4.50
C PHE A 95 4.52 10.63 -5.52
N LEU A 96 4.60 10.32 -6.81
CA LEU A 96 4.58 11.36 -7.86
C LEU A 96 3.25 12.12 -7.86
N GLY A 97 2.13 11.44 -7.65
CA GLY A 97 0.83 12.07 -7.48
C GLY A 97 0.74 12.89 -6.19
N LEU A 98 1.27 12.36 -5.08
CA LEU A 98 1.20 12.96 -3.75
C LEU A 98 1.89 14.33 -3.65
N VAL A 99 2.94 14.55 -4.42
CA VAL A 99 3.68 15.84 -4.43
C VAL A 99 2.88 16.94 -5.11
N SER A 100 2.10 16.60 -6.13
CA SER A 100 1.33 17.58 -6.92
C SER A 100 -0.13 17.73 -6.48
N LEU A 101 -0.67 16.77 -5.76
CA LEU A 101 -2.07 16.77 -5.30
C LEU A 101 -2.16 16.96 -3.78
N PRO A 102 -3.30 17.49 -3.26
CA PRO A 102 -3.61 17.42 -1.85
C PRO A 102 -3.56 15.98 -1.34
N ILE A 103 -2.99 15.76 -0.14
CA ILE A 103 -2.78 14.40 0.39
C ILE A 103 -4.08 13.60 0.48
N ALA A 104 -5.18 14.24 0.88
CA ALA A 104 -6.49 13.61 1.00
C ALA A 104 -7.06 13.18 -0.36
N GLU A 105 -6.91 14.01 -1.41
CA GLU A 105 -7.39 13.69 -2.76
C GLU A 105 -6.56 12.59 -3.42
N CYS A 106 -5.23 12.68 -3.33
CA CYS A 106 -4.32 11.63 -3.81
C CYS A 106 -4.64 10.29 -3.15
N SER A 107 -4.76 10.27 -1.83
CA SER A 107 -5.12 9.07 -1.07
C SER A 107 -6.50 8.55 -1.44
N ALA A 108 -7.51 9.42 -1.61
CA ALA A 108 -8.86 8.99 -1.98
C ALA A 108 -8.89 8.29 -3.33
N ILE A 109 -8.18 8.81 -4.33
CA ILE A 109 -8.06 8.16 -5.64
C ILE A 109 -7.35 6.81 -5.53
N PHE A 110 -6.24 6.75 -4.78
CA PHE A 110 -5.51 5.51 -4.54
C PHE A 110 -6.38 4.46 -3.84
N TYR A 111 -7.24 4.87 -2.91
CA TYR A 111 -8.13 3.96 -2.18
C TYR A 111 -9.31 3.42 -2.98
N VAL A 112 -9.32 3.56 -4.31
CA VAL A 112 -10.04 2.64 -5.19
C VAL A 112 -9.41 1.23 -5.18
N ALA A 113 -8.19 1.07 -4.68
CA ALA A 113 -7.45 -0.20 -4.65
C ALA A 113 -8.24 -1.34 -3.98
N PRO A 114 -8.91 -1.20 -2.82
CA PRO A 114 -9.73 -2.25 -2.25
C PRO A 114 -10.87 -2.72 -3.17
N LEU A 115 -11.44 -1.81 -3.95
CA LEU A 115 -12.46 -2.14 -4.95
C LEU A 115 -11.84 -2.94 -6.10
N LEU A 116 -10.67 -2.51 -6.61
CA LEU A 116 -9.91 -3.24 -7.63
C LEU A 116 -9.44 -4.62 -7.14
N ILE A 117 -9.04 -4.74 -5.87
CA ILE A 117 -8.71 -6.04 -5.26
C ILE A 117 -9.92 -6.98 -5.34
N THR A 118 -11.12 -6.49 -5.04
CA THR A 118 -12.36 -7.29 -5.15
C THR A 118 -12.67 -7.68 -6.60
N VAL A 119 -12.48 -6.78 -7.56
CA VAL A 119 -12.64 -7.10 -9.00
C VAL A 119 -11.62 -8.15 -9.43
N PHE A 120 -10.34 -7.94 -9.10
CA PHE A 120 -9.26 -8.86 -9.48
C PHE A 120 -9.40 -10.21 -8.78
N SER A 121 -9.88 -10.26 -7.53
CA SER A 121 -10.17 -11.54 -6.85
C SER A 121 -11.24 -12.33 -7.59
N SER A 122 -12.27 -11.66 -8.10
CA SER A 122 -13.30 -12.30 -8.92
C SER A 122 -12.76 -12.86 -10.23
N VAL A 123 -11.98 -12.05 -10.96
CA VAL A 123 -11.49 -12.42 -12.30
C VAL A 123 -10.35 -13.44 -12.22
N ILE A 124 -9.34 -13.18 -11.36
CA ILE A 124 -8.10 -13.95 -11.30
C ILE A 124 -8.22 -15.17 -10.38
N LEU A 125 -8.82 -14.98 -9.19
CA LEU A 125 -9.00 -16.04 -8.21
C LEU A 125 -10.32 -16.80 -8.40
N LYS A 126 -11.18 -16.34 -9.32
CA LYS A 126 -12.51 -16.89 -9.60
C LYS A 126 -13.42 -16.92 -8.35
N GLU A 127 -13.25 -15.95 -7.47
CA GLU A 127 -14.12 -15.76 -6.32
C GLU A 127 -15.48 -15.23 -6.78
N LYS A 128 -16.57 -15.72 -6.20
CA LYS A 128 -17.92 -15.30 -6.60
C LYS A 128 -18.23 -13.92 -6.00
N VAL A 129 -18.36 -12.91 -6.85
CA VAL A 129 -18.85 -11.58 -6.47
C VAL A 129 -20.35 -11.52 -6.71
N GLY A 130 -21.13 -11.45 -5.62
CA GLY A 130 -22.59 -11.29 -5.71
C GLY A 130 -22.99 -9.88 -6.18
N PHE A 131 -24.22 -9.74 -6.68
CA PHE A 131 -24.77 -8.48 -7.20
C PHE A 131 -24.60 -7.29 -6.22
N ARG A 132 -24.80 -7.52 -4.93
CA ARG A 132 -24.65 -6.50 -3.88
C ARG A 132 -23.21 -5.98 -3.76
N ARG A 133 -22.21 -6.85 -3.89
CA ARG A 133 -20.80 -6.42 -3.95
C ARG A 133 -20.52 -5.62 -5.21
N PHE A 134 -21.05 -6.06 -6.35
CA PHE A 134 -20.90 -5.36 -7.62
C PHE A 134 -21.50 -3.96 -7.55
N SER A 135 -22.69 -3.79 -6.98
CA SER A 135 -23.29 -2.45 -6.82
C SER A 135 -22.46 -1.53 -5.91
N ALA A 136 -21.90 -2.06 -4.82
CA ALA A 136 -20.99 -1.28 -3.97
C ALA A 136 -19.70 -0.87 -4.71
N LEU A 137 -19.13 -1.76 -5.54
CA LEU A 137 -18.00 -1.41 -6.40
C LEU A 137 -18.31 -0.25 -7.33
N VAL A 138 -19.46 -0.28 -7.99
CA VAL A 138 -19.91 0.80 -8.88
C VAL A 138 -20.06 2.13 -8.12
N ILE A 139 -20.66 2.11 -6.93
CA ILE A 139 -20.82 3.32 -6.08
C ILE A 139 -19.45 3.88 -5.68
N GLY A 140 -18.52 3.04 -5.24
CA GLY A 140 -17.18 3.47 -4.89
C GLY A 140 -16.41 4.04 -6.08
N PHE A 141 -16.56 3.44 -7.26
CA PHE A 141 -15.95 3.96 -8.49
C PHE A 141 -16.54 5.31 -8.93
N ILE A 142 -17.84 5.52 -8.75
CA ILE A 142 -18.47 6.84 -8.94
C ILE A 142 -17.85 7.87 -7.99
N GLY A 143 -17.58 7.51 -6.73
CA GLY A 143 -16.85 8.36 -5.78
C GLY A 143 -15.49 8.81 -6.30
N VAL A 144 -14.72 7.91 -6.93
CA VAL A 144 -13.44 8.24 -7.57
C VAL A 144 -13.63 9.20 -8.73
N LEU A 145 -14.62 8.96 -9.62
CA LEU A 145 -14.90 9.85 -10.75
C LEU A 145 -15.30 11.26 -10.30
N ILE A 146 -16.00 11.39 -9.18
CA ILE A 146 -16.36 12.69 -8.57
C ILE A 146 -15.10 13.45 -8.12
N ILE A 147 -14.09 12.76 -7.56
CA ILE A 147 -12.84 13.38 -7.13
C ILE A 147 -11.96 13.74 -8.32
N VAL A 148 -11.78 12.80 -9.25
CA VAL A 148 -10.89 12.96 -10.43
C VAL A 148 -11.45 13.98 -11.43
N LYS A 149 -12.76 14.16 -11.49
CA LYS A 149 -13.47 15.08 -12.42
C LYS A 149 -13.03 14.96 -13.88
N PRO A 150 -13.00 13.75 -14.48
CA PRO A 150 -12.53 13.57 -15.85
C PRO A 150 -13.37 14.39 -16.85
N GLY A 151 -12.70 15.04 -17.81
CA GLY A 151 -13.36 15.83 -18.84
C GLY A 151 -13.77 17.26 -18.43
N GLN A 152 -13.49 17.69 -17.21
CA GLN A 152 -13.65 19.09 -16.80
C GLN A 152 -12.36 19.90 -17.06
N ILE A 153 -12.46 21.22 -17.12
CA ILE A 153 -11.32 22.14 -17.25
C ILE A 153 -10.33 21.96 -16.08
N SER A 154 -10.85 21.54 -14.91
CA SER A 154 -10.06 21.26 -13.70
C SER A 154 -9.47 19.83 -13.65
N PHE A 155 -9.57 19.06 -14.75
CA PHE A 155 -8.97 17.72 -14.81
C PHE A 155 -7.45 17.82 -14.89
N GLU A 156 -6.77 17.21 -13.93
CA GLU A 156 -5.31 17.12 -13.91
C GLU A 156 -4.87 15.71 -14.27
N TRP A 157 -4.03 15.57 -15.30
CA TRP A 157 -3.45 14.29 -15.70
C TRP A 157 -2.71 13.58 -14.56
N VAL A 158 -2.20 14.36 -13.60
CA VAL A 158 -1.55 13.84 -12.39
C VAL A 158 -2.48 12.94 -11.57
N SER A 159 -3.81 13.15 -11.62
CA SER A 159 -4.80 12.30 -10.94
C SER A 159 -4.82 10.85 -11.45
N LEU A 160 -4.30 10.58 -12.64
CA LEU A 160 -4.15 9.22 -13.15
C LEU A 160 -3.02 8.45 -12.48
N LEU A 161 -2.05 9.13 -11.86
CA LEU A 161 -0.94 8.49 -11.17
C LEU A 161 -1.42 7.67 -9.97
N PRO A 162 -2.18 8.20 -8.98
CA PRO A 162 -2.68 7.41 -7.88
C PRO A 162 -3.66 6.30 -8.32
N LEU A 163 -4.37 6.47 -9.43
CA LEU A 163 -5.20 5.40 -10.00
C LEU A 163 -4.32 4.24 -10.55
N SER A 164 -3.25 4.56 -11.26
CA SER A 164 -2.28 3.57 -11.76
C SER A 164 -1.59 2.85 -10.58
N ALA A 165 -1.27 3.59 -9.52
CA ALA A 165 -0.76 3.03 -8.28
C ALA A 165 -1.73 2.01 -7.67
N ALA A 166 -3.03 2.33 -7.62
CA ALA A 166 -4.07 1.45 -7.11
C ALA A 166 -4.18 0.13 -7.89
N ILE A 167 -4.03 0.17 -9.22
CA ILE A 167 -4.02 -1.04 -10.07
C ILE A 167 -2.83 -1.94 -9.72
N CYS A 168 -1.63 -1.37 -9.63
CA CYS A 168 -0.42 -2.12 -9.27
C CYS A 168 -0.53 -2.70 -7.86
N TYR A 169 -1.05 -1.93 -6.91
CA TYR A 169 -1.26 -2.34 -5.53
C TYR A 169 -2.27 -3.48 -5.42
N ALA A 170 -3.37 -3.42 -6.15
CA ALA A 170 -4.34 -4.49 -6.21
C ALA A 170 -3.72 -5.79 -6.78
N GLY A 171 -2.92 -5.70 -7.82
CA GLY A 171 -2.17 -6.82 -8.39
C GLY A 171 -1.24 -7.47 -7.37
N LEU A 172 -0.50 -6.66 -6.59
CA LEU A 172 0.37 -7.13 -5.50
C LEU A 172 -0.40 -7.99 -4.49
N HIS A 173 -1.57 -7.52 -4.03
CA HIS A 173 -2.34 -8.22 -3.00
C HIS A 173 -2.97 -9.51 -3.51
N ILE A 174 -3.43 -9.54 -4.75
CA ILE A 174 -3.87 -10.78 -5.39
C ILE A 174 -2.74 -11.80 -5.48
N MET A 175 -1.53 -11.38 -5.86
CA MET A 175 -0.37 -12.29 -5.86
C MET A 175 -0.01 -12.77 -4.45
N THR A 176 -0.02 -11.87 -3.45
CA THR A 176 0.19 -12.23 -2.05
C THR A 176 -0.81 -13.30 -1.61
N ARG A 177 -2.07 -13.14 -2.01
CA ARG A 177 -3.13 -14.12 -1.73
C ARG A 177 -2.91 -15.46 -2.44
N GLN A 178 -2.44 -15.45 -3.70
CA GLN A 178 -2.09 -16.68 -4.44
C GLN A 178 -0.93 -17.45 -3.82
N MET A 179 0.06 -16.75 -3.25
CA MET A 179 1.18 -17.34 -2.53
C MET A 179 0.70 -17.95 -1.19
N GLY A 180 -0.31 -17.35 -0.57
CA GLY A 180 -1.00 -17.86 0.60
C GLY A 180 -0.07 -18.21 1.76
N LEU A 181 -0.36 -19.33 2.44
CA LEU A 181 0.40 -19.80 3.60
C LEU A 181 1.74 -20.47 3.24
N SER A 182 2.06 -20.63 1.95
CA SER A 182 3.34 -21.23 1.53
C SER A 182 4.54 -20.33 1.83
N GLU A 183 4.32 -19.03 1.96
CA GLU A 183 5.35 -18.04 2.24
C GLU A 183 5.08 -17.34 3.57
N LYS A 184 6.14 -17.02 4.32
CA LYS A 184 6.03 -16.28 5.58
C LYS A 184 5.91 -14.79 5.34
N ALA A 185 5.34 -14.05 6.29
CA ALA A 185 5.16 -12.60 6.13
C ALA A 185 6.49 -11.84 6.11
N SER A 186 7.47 -12.28 6.90
CA SER A 186 8.84 -11.74 6.85
C SER A 186 9.49 -11.94 5.49
N THR A 187 9.33 -13.13 4.88
CA THR A 187 9.80 -13.42 3.52
C THR A 187 9.15 -12.48 2.50
N LEU A 188 7.82 -12.36 2.55
CA LEU A 188 7.06 -11.48 1.68
C LEU A 188 7.52 -10.02 1.80
N SER A 189 7.80 -9.55 3.02
CA SER A 189 8.27 -8.18 3.30
C SER A 189 9.71 -7.97 2.80
N ILE A 190 10.64 -8.89 3.08
CA ILE A 190 12.05 -8.75 2.69
C ILE A 190 12.23 -8.69 1.18
N TYR A 191 11.57 -9.54 0.42
CA TYR A 191 11.69 -9.51 -1.05
C TYR A 191 11.15 -8.20 -1.65
N ILE A 192 10.15 -7.58 -1.03
CA ILE A 192 9.71 -6.23 -1.38
C ILE A 192 10.81 -5.21 -1.12
N GLN A 193 11.43 -5.24 0.08
CA GLN A 193 12.50 -4.29 0.41
C GLN A 193 13.70 -4.44 -0.53
N ILE A 194 14.06 -5.66 -0.90
CA ILE A 194 15.12 -5.93 -1.89
C ILE A 194 14.74 -5.28 -3.25
N SER A 195 13.50 -5.42 -3.70
CA SER A 195 13.05 -4.81 -4.95
C SER A 195 13.13 -3.29 -4.91
N PHE A 196 12.72 -2.66 -3.79
CA PHE A 196 12.87 -1.22 -3.60
C PHE A 196 14.33 -0.77 -3.60
N ILE A 197 15.20 -1.48 -2.87
CA ILE A 197 16.64 -1.16 -2.81
C ILE A 197 17.25 -1.22 -4.21
N LEU A 198 17.01 -2.30 -4.97
CA LEU A 198 17.56 -2.48 -6.30
C LEU A 198 17.08 -1.38 -7.27
N VAL A 199 15.77 -1.12 -7.33
CA VAL A 199 15.23 -0.11 -8.24
C VAL A 199 15.67 1.28 -7.84
N SER A 200 15.61 1.64 -6.55
CA SER A 200 16.03 2.98 -6.09
C SER A 200 17.51 3.21 -6.26
N MET A 201 18.35 2.16 -6.12
CA MET A 201 19.78 2.24 -6.40
C MET A 201 20.05 2.48 -7.90
N LEU A 202 19.36 1.73 -8.79
CA LEU A 202 19.46 1.95 -10.23
C LEU A 202 19.01 3.36 -10.62
N MET A 203 17.90 3.83 -10.08
CA MET A 203 17.44 5.21 -10.29
C MET A 203 18.47 6.22 -9.78
N GLY A 204 19.06 5.98 -8.61
CA GLY A 204 20.10 6.85 -8.06
C GLY A 204 21.36 6.92 -8.90
N ILE A 205 21.77 5.80 -9.53
CA ILE A 205 22.92 5.78 -10.46
C ILE A 205 22.63 6.59 -11.74
N VAL A 206 21.38 6.54 -12.24
CA VAL A 206 21.00 7.18 -13.51
C VAL A 206 20.59 8.63 -13.31
N LEU A 207 19.93 8.98 -12.19
CA LEU A 207 19.30 10.29 -11.97
C LEU A 207 19.96 11.08 -10.85
N GLY A 208 20.78 10.45 -10.02
CA GLY A 208 21.26 11.02 -8.76
C GLY A 208 22.28 12.16 -8.91
N ASP A 209 22.87 12.34 -10.07
CA ASP A 209 23.76 13.46 -10.38
C ASP A 209 23.02 14.77 -10.72
N GLY A 210 21.68 14.69 -10.93
CA GLY A 210 20.83 15.83 -11.22
C GLY A 210 20.92 16.38 -12.64
N GLN A 211 21.57 15.67 -13.58
CA GLN A 211 21.67 16.12 -14.98
C GLN A 211 20.30 16.35 -15.66
N TYR A 212 19.25 15.74 -15.13
CA TYR A 212 17.87 15.87 -15.62
C TYR A 212 17.00 16.78 -14.73
N SER A 213 17.56 17.49 -13.76
CA SER A 213 16.82 18.38 -12.87
C SER A 213 16.46 19.71 -13.55
N GLY A 214 15.51 20.45 -12.97
CA GLY A 214 15.09 21.77 -13.47
C GLY A 214 13.69 21.77 -14.11
N PHE A 215 12.88 20.76 -13.81
CA PHE A 215 11.47 20.76 -14.25
C PHE A 215 10.62 21.67 -13.38
N GLU A 216 9.74 22.44 -14.01
CA GLU A 216 8.71 23.23 -13.29
C GLU A 216 7.65 22.34 -12.65
N ASN A 217 7.42 21.16 -13.21
CA ASN A 217 6.46 20.20 -12.68
C ASN A 217 7.02 19.53 -11.41
N PRO A 218 6.34 19.68 -10.24
CA PRO A 218 6.82 19.16 -8.96
C PRO A 218 7.03 17.63 -8.94
N SER A 219 6.18 16.87 -9.64
CA SER A 219 6.30 15.41 -9.70
C SER A 219 7.53 14.97 -10.46
N LEU A 220 7.83 15.62 -11.61
CA LEU A 220 9.02 15.33 -12.39
C LEU A 220 10.29 15.74 -11.64
N GLU A 221 10.29 16.93 -11.05
CA GLU A 221 11.43 17.41 -10.26
C GLU A 221 11.70 16.49 -9.06
N PHE A 222 10.66 16.02 -8.36
CA PHE A 222 10.81 15.05 -7.28
C PHE A 222 11.42 13.72 -7.73
N LEU A 223 11.18 13.32 -8.98
CA LEU A 223 11.74 12.09 -9.56
C LEU A 223 13.22 12.23 -9.91
N VAL A 224 13.64 13.37 -10.50
CA VAL A 224 14.95 13.51 -11.17
C VAL A 224 15.94 14.42 -10.45
N ARG A 225 15.54 15.04 -9.34
CA ARG A 225 16.40 15.91 -8.52
C ARG A 225 17.67 15.18 -8.08
N ALA A 226 18.78 15.92 -8.00
CA ALA A 226 20.06 15.40 -7.51
C ALA A 226 19.96 14.87 -6.07
N TRP A 227 20.78 13.89 -5.74
CA TRP A 227 21.01 13.46 -4.37
C TRP A 227 21.70 14.54 -3.55
N THR A 228 21.25 14.71 -2.33
CA THR A 228 21.86 15.63 -1.36
C THR A 228 22.05 14.92 -0.03
N TRP A 229 23.12 15.25 0.69
CA TRP A 229 23.31 14.66 2.01
C TRP A 229 22.21 15.13 2.96
N PRO A 230 21.52 14.21 3.65
CA PRO A 230 20.41 14.59 4.53
C PRO A 230 20.88 15.47 5.69
N ILE A 231 20.07 16.51 5.99
CA ILE A 231 20.26 17.36 7.16
C ILE A 231 20.14 16.50 8.42
N ASN A 232 20.96 16.76 9.45
CA ASN A 232 21.03 15.91 10.65
C ASN A 232 19.69 15.66 11.31
N THR A 233 18.77 16.64 11.34
CA THR A 233 17.43 16.50 11.89
C THR A 233 16.52 15.60 11.06
N HIS A 234 16.78 15.46 9.76
CA HIS A 234 15.97 14.65 8.86
C HIS A 234 16.31 13.15 8.90
N TRP A 235 17.50 12.78 9.40
CA TRP A 235 17.88 11.37 9.53
C TRP A 235 16.91 10.57 10.39
N LEU A 236 16.48 11.17 11.52
CA LEU A 236 15.52 10.52 12.41
C LEU A 236 14.19 10.25 11.70
N ALA A 237 13.70 11.20 10.91
CA ALA A 237 12.48 11.04 10.14
C ALA A 237 12.62 9.95 9.07
N ILE A 238 13.73 9.95 8.30
CA ILE A 238 13.98 8.98 7.22
C ILE A 238 14.13 7.56 7.78
N ILE A 239 14.86 7.37 8.88
CA ILE A 239 14.98 6.06 9.55
C ILE A 239 13.63 5.65 10.14
N GLY A 240 12.91 6.60 10.74
CA GLY A 240 11.57 6.37 11.31
C GLY A 240 10.56 5.85 10.30
N ILE A 241 10.53 6.40 9.07
CA ILE A 241 9.69 5.86 7.99
C ILE A 241 10.15 4.48 7.53
N GLY A 242 11.44 4.16 7.62
CA GLY A 242 11.95 2.82 7.35
C GLY A 242 11.42 1.80 8.34
N ILE A 243 11.49 2.10 9.63
CA ILE A 243 10.94 1.25 10.70
C ILE A 243 9.43 1.10 10.54
N SER A 244 8.72 2.22 10.34
CA SER A 244 7.27 2.22 10.11
C SER A 244 6.88 1.39 8.89
N SER A 245 7.63 1.51 7.79
CA SER A 245 7.42 0.71 6.57
C SER A 245 7.68 -0.78 6.79
N SER A 246 8.65 -1.15 7.62
CA SER A 246 8.91 -2.55 7.97
C SER A 246 7.76 -3.14 8.77
N ILE A 247 7.32 -2.44 9.81
CA ILE A 247 6.18 -2.87 10.65
C ILE A 247 4.91 -2.96 9.79
N GLY A 248 4.59 -1.91 9.05
CA GLY A 248 3.43 -1.86 8.18
C GLY A 248 3.45 -2.96 7.11
N GLY A 249 4.60 -3.15 6.44
CA GLY A 249 4.79 -4.19 5.43
C GLY A 249 4.66 -5.61 5.98
N TYR A 250 5.16 -5.87 7.19
CA TYR A 250 4.96 -7.14 7.87
C TYR A 250 3.49 -7.36 8.24
N LEU A 251 2.86 -6.37 8.87
CA LEU A 251 1.46 -6.45 9.31
C LEU A 251 0.50 -6.65 8.15
N ILE A 252 0.63 -5.89 7.05
CA ILE A 252 -0.24 -6.04 5.88
C ILE A 252 -0.02 -7.39 5.18
N SER A 253 1.23 -7.86 5.13
CA SER A 253 1.55 -9.18 4.59
C SER A 253 0.92 -10.30 5.42
N GLN A 254 0.91 -10.16 6.75
CA GLN A 254 0.21 -11.09 7.65
C GLN A 254 -1.30 -11.04 7.43
N ALA A 255 -1.90 -9.86 7.34
CA ALA A 255 -3.33 -9.70 7.13
C ALA A 255 -3.80 -10.43 5.87
N TYR A 256 -3.19 -10.16 4.71
CA TYR A 256 -3.54 -10.77 3.44
C TYR A 256 -3.13 -12.24 3.30
N ARG A 257 -2.14 -12.70 4.07
CA ARG A 257 -1.76 -14.10 4.13
C ARG A 257 -2.78 -14.93 4.88
N LEU A 258 -3.28 -14.42 6.00
CA LEU A 258 -4.14 -15.14 6.93
C LEU A 258 -5.61 -15.14 6.52
N SER A 259 -6.10 -14.06 5.91
CA SER A 259 -7.51 -13.86 5.60
C SER A 259 -7.76 -13.55 4.13
N GLU A 260 -9.03 -13.64 3.71
CA GLU A 260 -9.44 -13.29 2.34
C GLU A 260 -9.23 -11.80 2.07
N ALA A 261 -8.83 -11.49 0.83
CA ALA A 261 -8.53 -10.12 0.43
C ALA A 261 -9.73 -9.17 0.61
N GLY A 262 -10.93 -9.65 0.30
CA GLY A 262 -12.15 -8.88 0.46
C GLY A 262 -12.50 -8.53 1.91
N LEU A 263 -12.09 -9.36 2.89
CA LEU A 263 -12.27 -9.05 4.30
C LEU A 263 -11.29 -7.95 4.75
N ILE A 264 -10.04 -7.99 4.27
CA ILE A 264 -8.96 -7.13 4.76
C ILE A 264 -8.96 -5.76 4.09
N ALA A 265 -9.16 -5.72 2.78
CA ALA A 265 -9.04 -4.49 1.99
C ALA A 265 -9.84 -3.29 2.53
N PRO A 266 -11.08 -3.43 3.06
CA PRO A 266 -11.82 -2.31 3.60
C PRO A 266 -11.21 -1.66 4.84
N PHE A 267 -10.41 -2.40 5.63
CA PHE A 267 -9.75 -1.83 6.82
C PHE A 267 -8.56 -0.93 6.47
N GLU A 268 -8.06 -1.02 5.24
CA GLU A 268 -7.04 -0.09 4.73
C GLU A 268 -7.58 1.33 4.55
N TYR A 269 -8.90 1.53 4.46
CA TYR A 269 -9.52 2.86 4.45
C TYR A 269 -9.21 3.68 5.72
N THR A 270 -8.71 3.05 6.78
CA THR A 270 -8.17 3.76 7.95
C THR A 270 -7.08 4.76 7.53
N THR A 271 -6.23 4.41 6.54
CA THR A 271 -5.22 5.34 6.02
C THR A 271 -5.86 6.57 5.35
N LEU A 272 -6.97 6.40 4.63
CA LEU A 272 -7.67 7.53 4.00
C LEU A 272 -8.20 8.51 5.06
N ILE A 273 -8.79 8.00 6.15
CA ILE A 273 -9.25 8.84 7.26
C ILE A 273 -8.07 9.62 7.86
N LEU A 274 -6.94 8.94 8.09
CA LEU A 274 -5.74 9.58 8.61
C LEU A 274 -5.16 10.61 7.63
N SER A 275 -5.18 10.34 6.32
CA SER A 275 -4.72 11.29 5.29
C SER A 275 -5.53 12.58 5.29
N VAL A 276 -6.85 12.50 5.49
CA VAL A 276 -7.71 13.68 5.67
C VAL A 276 -7.29 14.48 6.90
N ILE A 277 -7.05 13.80 8.02
CA ILE A 277 -6.61 14.45 9.26
C ILE A 277 -5.26 15.15 9.04
N TRP A 278 -4.27 14.46 8.46
CA TRP A 278 -2.95 15.06 8.17
C TRP A 278 -3.05 16.25 7.22
N GLY A 279 -3.87 16.15 6.16
CA GLY A 279 -4.11 17.23 5.20
C GLY A 279 -4.59 18.50 5.89
N ILE A 280 -5.59 18.38 6.75
CA ILE A 280 -6.15 19.51 7.49
C ILE A 280 -5.15 20.05 8.51
N VAL A 281 -4.54 19.17 9.34
CA VAL A 281 -3.74 19.59 10.50
C VAL A 281 -2.38 20.18 10.08
N ILE A 282 -1.74 19.58 9.06
CA ILE A 282 -0.35 19.94 8.69
C ILE A 282 -0.31 20.94 7.53
N TRP A 283 -1.13 20.74 6.51
CA TRP A 283 -1.11 21.56 5.30
C TRP A 283 -2.28 22.57 5.19
N ASN A 284 -3.21 22.53 6.14
CA ASN A 284 -4.44 23.34 6.07
C ASN A 284 -5.24 23.10 4.76
N GLU A 285 -5.15 21.87 4.23
CA GLU A 285 -5.82 21.42 2.99
C GLU A 285 -7.27 21.07 3.31
N TRP A 286 -8.18 22.07 3.25
CA TRP A 286 -9.60 21.84 3.44
C TRP A 286 -10.23 21.24 2.20
N LEU A 287 -10.94 20.11 2.38
CA LEU A 287 -11.60 19.43 1.29
C LEU A 287 -12.80 20.24 0.74
N SER A 288 -12.96 20.25 -0.59
CA SER A 288 -14.18 20.72 -1.19
C SER A 288 -15.36 19.81 -0.82
N LEU A 289 -16.60 20.33 -0.79
CA LEU A 289 -17.79 19.51 -0.54
C LEU A 289 -17.91 18.36 -1.56
N ILE A 290 -17.48 18.60 -2.79
CA ILE A 290 -17.48 17.60 -3.86
C ILE A 290 -16.47 16.48 -3.55
N SER A 291 -15.23 16.83 -3.15
CA SER A 291 -14.23 15.83 -2.76
C SER A 291 -14.70 15.05 -1.53
N LEU A 292 -15.32 15.71 -0.56
CA LEU A 292 -15.87 15.05 0.64
C LEU A 292 -16.96 14.03 0.26
N LEU A 293 -17.89 14.37 -0.64
CA LEU A 293 -18.90 13.43 -1.15
C LEU A 293 -18.26 12.22 -1.83
N GLY A 294 -17.23 12.43 -2.66
CA GLY A 294 -16.50 11.34 -3.30
C GLY A 294 -15.83 10.41 -2.27
N ILE A 295 -15.14 10.97 -1.28
CA ILE A 295 -14.52 10.21 -0.17
C ILE A 295 -15.56 9.39 0.59
N MET A 296 -16.69 10.00 0.93
CA MET A 296 -17.79 9.31 1.64
C MET A 296 -18.35 8.14 0.83
N LEU A 297 -18.52 8.27 -0.49
CA LEU A 297 -18.97 7.17 -1.34
C LEU A 297 -17.95 6.02 -1.36
N ILE A 298 -16.64 6.32 -1.44
CA ILE A 298 -15.58 5.30 -1.40
C ILE A 298 -15.60 4.57 -0.04
N LEU A 299 -15.62 5.31 1.06
CA LEU A 299 -15.63 4.74 2.41
C LEU A 299 -16.87 3.87 2.65
N LEU A 300 -18.05 4.40 2.36
CA LEU A 300 -19.32 3.68 2.60
C LEU A 300 -19.42 2.42 1.73
N SER A 301 -18.98 2.47 0.48
CA SER A 301 -18.97 1.30 -0.40
C SER A 301 -18.00 0.22 0.13
N GLY A 302 -16.83 0.61 0.59
CA GLY A 302 -15.84 -0.30 1.16
C GLY A 302 -16.32 -0.94 2.47
N ILE A 303 -16.84 -0.13 3.40
CA ILE A 303 -17.42 -0.63 4.67
C ILE A 303 -18.59 -1.58 4.40
N TYR A 304 -19.48 -1.25 3.44
CA TYR A 304 -20.58 -2.14 3.08
C TYR A 304 -20.10 -3.50 2.58
N ILE A 305 -19.05 -3.52 1.73
CA ILE A 305 -18.44 -4.79 1.27
C ILE A 305 -17.89 -5.58 2.47
N ALA A 306 -17.18 -4.93 3.40
CA ALA A 306 -16.61 -5.57 4.58
C ALA A 306 -17.68 -6.22 5.47
N VAL A 307 -18.72 -5.46 5.82
CA VAL A 307 -19.82 -5.96 6.67
C VAL A 307 -20.49 -7.17 6.01
N ARG A 308 -20.70 -7.07 4.71
CA ARG A 308 -21.36 -8.16 3.95
C ARG A 308 -20.51 -9.43 3.87
N GLU A 309 -19.18 -9.32 3.80
CA GLU A 309 -18.30 -10.49 3.82
C GLU A 309 -18.30 -11.20 5.16
N VAL A 310 -18.34 -10.45 6.25
CA VAL A 310 -18.46 -11.01 7.60
C VAL A 310 -19.79 -11.77 7.76
N GLU A 311 -20.91 -11.22 7.26
CA GLU A 311 -22.22 -11.86 7.34
C GLU A 311 -22.30 -13.19 6.53
N VAL A 312 -21.67 -13.26 5.36
CA VAL A 312 -21.71 -14.44 4.47
C VAL A 312 -20.79 -15.56 4.97
N GLY A 313 -20.01 -15.33 6.02
CA GLY A 313 -19.12 -16.33 6.63
C GLY A 313 -17.92 -16.64 5.76
N VAL A 314 -16.87 -15.86 5.92
CA VAL A 314 -15.58 -16.00 5.21
C VAL A 314 -14.93 -17.33 5.57
N LYS A 315 -14.75 -18.22 4.58
CA LYS A 315 -13.98 -19.47 4.78
C LYS A 315 -12.49 -19.14 4.86
N PRO A 316 -11.79 -19.53 5.95
CA PRO A 316 -10.35 -19.32 6.06
C PRO A 316 -9.62 -19.95 4.88
N SER A 317 -8.57 -19.28 4.38
CA SER A 317 -7.77 -19.71 3.21
C SER A 317 -7.13 -21.10 3.37
N ALA A 318 -6.92 -21.54 4.59
CA ALA A 318 -6.27 -22.80 4.94
C ALA A 318 -6.97 -24.06 4.40
N LYS A 319 -8.30 -24.04 4.13
CA LYS A 319 -9.03 -25.23 3.67
C LYS A 319 -8.90 -25.52 2.16
N ARG A 320 -8.43 -24.56 1.31
CA ARG A 320 -8.28 -24.80 -0.14
C ARG A 320 -6.94 -25.39 -0.56
N ALA A 321 -5.90 -25.28 0.27
CA ALA A 321 -4.58 -25.83 -0.05
C ALA A 321 -4.48 -27.35 0.12
N SER A 322 -5.35 -27.99 0.90
CA SER A 322 -5.33 -29.46 1.15
C SER A 322 -6.14 -30.30 0.16
N GLY A 323 -6.89 -29.70 -0.74
CA GLY A 323 -7.82 -30.38 -1.66
C GLY A 323 -7.34 -30.56 -3.10
N ARG A 324 -6.08 -30.25 -3.42
CA ARG A 324 -5.47 -30.54 -4.73
C ARG A 324 -4.17 -31.32 -4.51
N ARG A 325 -4.32 -32.61 -4.30
CA ARG A 325 -3.33 -33.62 -4.63
C ARG A 325 -3.81 -34.39 -5.84
#